data_f494126ea2be2844fee0a259a831939b
#
_entry.id   f494126ea2be2844fee0a259a831939b
#
_cell.length_a   1.000
_cell.length_b   1.000
_cell.length_c   1.000
_cell.angle_alpha   90.00
_cell.angle_beta   90.00
_cell.angle_gamma   90.00
#
_symmetry.space_group_name_H-M   'P 1'
#
loop_
_entity.id
_entity.type
_entity.pdbx_description
1 polymer ?
#
loop_
_entity_poly.entity_id
_entity_poly.type
_entity_poly.pdbx_seq_one_letter_code
_entity_poly.pdbx_strand_id
1 'polypeptide(L)'
;SELELAYKALDEFYGHQNVSEEVQYKLYGGYPEAERKIICFLPEDRQSPVVEQDFPIACIRFLPANKKFCDELNHRDYLGTIMGLGITRDRIGDILVKKDPVFKAGTAYVFCKKDMVPLLEGITRIKHTTVVAKEVAFSSADWEITYKTITGSVSSFRLDAILALAIRTSRSQTV
;
A
#
# COMPACT_ATOMS: atom_id res chain seq x y z
N SER A 1 11.06 15.79 -2.14
CA SER A 1 10.01 14.79 -1.83
C SER A 1 9.28 14.36 -3.10
N GLU A 2 8.52 13.25 -3.07
CA GLU A 2 7.71 12.81 -4.23
C GLU A 2 6.69 13.88 -4.65
N LEU A 3 6.21 14.64 -3.69
CA LEU A 3 5.31 15.78 -3.93
C LEU A 3 6.00 16.90 -4.73
N GLU A 4 7.24 17.22 -4.42
CA GLU A 4 8.04 18.21 -5.18
C GLU A 4 8.30 17.75 -6.61
N LEU A 5 8.53 16.44 -6.82
CA LEU A 5 8.65 15.89 -8.17
C LEU A 5 7.33 16.01 -8.96
N ALA A 6 6.20 15.78 -8.30
CA ALA A 6 4.89 15.93 -8.90
C ALA A 6 4.60 17.40 -9.26
N TYR A 7 4.94 18.35 -8.39
CA TYR A 7 4.83 19.79 -8.70
C TYR A 7 5.74 20.19 -9.86
N LYS A 8 6.98 19.69 -9.88
CA LYS A 8 7.91 19.98 -11.00
C LYS A 8 7.38 19.44 -12.32
N ALA A 9 6.82 18.22 -12.33
CA ALA A 9 6.22 17.64 -13.54
C ALA A 9 5.01 18.46 -14.03
N LEU A 10 4.20 19.01 -13.11
CA LEU A 10 3.11 19.91 -13.45
C LEU A 10 3.60 21.23 -14.04
N ASP A 11 4.62 21.84 -13.46
CA ASP A 11 5.22 23.08 -13.93
C ASP A 11 5.80 22.92 -15.35
N GLU A 12 6.46 21.79 -15.62
CA GLU A 12 6.95 21.42 -16.95
C GLU A 12 5.79 21.22 -17.95
N PHE A 13 4.67 20.59 -17.52
CA PHE A 13 3.52 20.31 -18.38
C PHE A 13 2.73 21.57 -18.73
N TYR A 14 2.54 22.49 -17.78
CA TYR A 14 1.83 23.74 -17.98
C TYR A 14 2.70 24.92 -18.47
N GLY A 15 3.98 24.66 -18.80
CA GLY A 15 4.84 25.62 -19.47
C GLY A 15 5.26 26.81 -18.60
N HIS A 16 5.70 26.56 -17.37
CA HIS A 16 6.24 27.59 -16.44
C HIS A 16 5.29 28.75 -16.12
N GLN A 17 3.99 28.60 -16.33
CA GLN A 17 3.01 29.45 -15.70
C GLN A 17 3.02 29.10 -14.22
N ASN A 18 3.70 29.96 -13.39
CA ASN A 18 3.80 29.80 -11.94
C ASN A 18 2.64 28.96 -11.39
N VAL A 19 2.87 27.64 -11.27
CA VAL A 19 1.96 26.76 -10.55
C VAL A 19 2.11 27.23 -9.11
N SER A 20 1.27 28.20 -8.74
CA SER A 20 1.35 28.89 -7.46
C SER A 20 1.09 27.91 -6.33
N GLU A 21 1.48 28.29 -5.12
CA GLU A 21 1.24 27.57 -3.87
C GLU A 21 -0.26 27.24 -3.59
N GLU A 22 -1.16 27.58 -4.50
CA GLU A 22 -2.62 27.44 -4.43
C GLU A 22 -3.16 26.19 -5.14
N VAL A 23 -2.33 25.33 -5.77
CA VAL A 23 -2.84 24.11 -6.40
C VAL A 23 -3.38 23.16 -5.34
N GLN A 24 -4.70 23.03 -5.32
CA GLN A 24 -5.35 22.07 -4.43
C GLN A 24 -5.12 20.64 -4.90
N TYR A 25 -4.86 19.73 -3.98
CA TYR A 25 -4.72 18.32 -4.28
C TYR A 25 -5.36 17.44 -3.21
N LYS A 26 -5.67 16.21 -3.59
CA LYS A 26 -6.11 15.16 -2.66
C LYS A 26 -5.27 13.90 -2.84
N LEU A 27 -4.95 13.25 -1.71
CA LEU A 27 -4.20 12.01 -1.67
C LEU A 27 -5.12 10.88 -1.18
N TYR A 28 -5.13 9.74 -1.89
CA TYR A 28 -5.86 8.56 -1.47
C TYR A 28 -5.14 7.29 -1.94
N GLY A 29 -5.12 6.25 -1.12
CA GLY A 29 -4.44 4.98 -1.40
C GLY A 29 -5.35 3.76 -1.24
N GLY A 30 -6.69 3.97 -1.12
CA GLY A 30 -7.66 2.90 -0.97
C GLY A 30 -8.16 2.72 0.47
N TYR A 31 -7.45 3.30 1.45
CA TYR A 31 -7.84 3.33 2.85
C TYR A 31 -7.11 4.49 3.57
N PRO A 32 -7.57 4.93 4.77
CA PRO A 32 -7.06 6.15 5.41
C PRO A 32 -5.54 6.16 5.69
N GLU A 33 -4.99 5.04 6.20
CA GLU A 33 -3.59 4.91 6.60
C GLU A 33 -2.67 4.39 5.48
N ALA A 34 -3.13 4.40 4.22
CA ALA A 34 -2.34 3.91 3.11
C ALA A 34 -0.99 4.64 3.01
N GLU A 35 0.09 3.87 2.89
CA GLU A 35 1.44 4.41 2.68
C GLU A 35 1.61 4.89 1.24
N ARG A 36 1.12 4.10 0.29
CA ARG A 36 1.16 4.41 -1.14
C ARG A 36 -0.14 5.04 -1.58
N LYS A 37 -0.05 6.29 -2.07
CA LYS A 37 -1.21 7.08 -2.45
C LYS A 37 -1.10 7.58 -3.88
N ILE A 38 -2.24 7.79 -4.52
CA ILE A 38 -2.37 8.53 -5.76
C ILE A 38 -2.64 9.98 -5.39
N ILE A 39 -1.94 10.91 -6.02
CA ILE A 39 -2.22 12.34 -5.95
C ILE A 39 -3.21 12.71 -7.06
N CYS A 40 -4.25 13.43 -6.70
CA CYS A 40 -5.20 14.03 -7.61
C CYS A 40 -5.11 15.55 -7.46
N PHE A 41 -4.67 16.24 -8.49
CA PHE A 41 -4.68 17.70 -8.55
C PHE A 41 -6.05 18.19 -8.98
N LEU A 42 -6.54 19.24 -8.35
CA LEU A 42 -7.88 19.76 -8.53
C LEU A 42 -7.83 21.04 -9.35
N PRO A 43 -8.66 21.15 -10.41
CA PRO A 43 -8.80 22.44 -11.10
C PRO A 43 -9.50 23.44 -10.18
N GLU A 44 -9.15 24.73 -10.33
CA GLU A 44 -9.65 25.83 -9.50
C GLU A 44 -11.18 26.01 -9.58
N ASP A 45 -11.76 25.67 -10.72
CA ASP A 45 -13.19 25.83 -11.01
C ASP A 45 -14.05 24.62 -10.58
N ARG A 46 -13.46 23.63 -9.92
CA ARG A 46 -14.20 22.42 -9.52
C ARG A 46 -15.24 22.72 -8.46
N GLN A 47 -16.51 22.58 -8.81
CA GLN A 47 -17.65 22.82 -7.92
C GLN A 47 -17.94 21.66 -6.96
N SER A 48 -17.46 20.46 -7.25
CA SER A 48 -17.76 19.26 -6.46
C SER A 48 -16.52 18.75 -5.74
N PRO A 49 -16.63 18.32 -4.47
CA PRO A 49 -15.50 17.72 -3.74
C PRO A 49 -15.06 16.41 -4.43
N VAL A 50 -13.76 16.13 -4.42
CA VAL A 50 -13.23 14.81 -4.83
C VAL A 50 -13.58 13.80 -3.76
N VAL A 51 -14.23 12.73 -4.15
CA VAL A 51 -14.56 11.60 -3.28
C VAL A 51 -13.62 10.42 -3.55
N GLU A 52 -13.60 9.45 -2.66
CA GLU A 52 -12.70 8.29 -2.77
C GLU A 52 -12.95 7.47 -4.03
N GLN A 53 -14.19 7.42 -4.51
CA GLN A 53 -14.60 6.71 -5.73
C GLN A 53 -14.03 7.32 -7.01
N ASP A 54 -13.58 8.58 -6.98
CA ASP A 54 -12.95 9.27 -8.11
C ASP A 54 -11.53 8.74 -8.38
N PHE A 55 -10.91 8.11 -7.37
CA PHE A 55 -9.59 7.53 -7.54
C PHE A 55 -9.65 6.19 -8.28
N PRO A 56 -8.75 5.95 -9.24
CA PRO A 56 -8.72 4.72 -10.02
C PRO A 56 -8.06 3.57 -9.22
N ILE A 57 -8.54 3.35 -7.99
CA ILE A 57 -8.01 2.35 -7.05
C ILE A 57 -9.05 1.25 -6.86
N ALA A 58 -8.58 0.01 -6.87
CA ALA A 58 -9.33 -1.18 -6.53
C ALA A 58 -8.61 -1.97 -5.43
N CYS A 59 -9.35 -2.79 -4.71
CA CYS A 59 -8.80 -3.72 -3.72
C CYS A 59 -9.11 -5.15 -4.12
N ILE A 60 -8.06 -5.98 -4.24
CA ILE A 60 -8.18 -7.41 -4.52
C ILE A 60 -7.91 -8.19 -3.24
N ARG A 61 -8.89 -8.99 -2.83
CA ARG A 61 -8.73 -9.93 -1.73
C ARG A 61 -8.25 -11.28 -2.23
N PHE A 62 -7.17 -11.77 -1.64
CA PHE A 62 -6.64 -13.10 -1.86
C PHE A 62 -6.98 -14.01 -0.68
N LEU A 63 -7.59 -15.13 -0.97
CA LEU A 63 -7.90 -16.19 0.00
C LEU A 63 -7.29 -17.51 -0.47
N PRO A 64 -6.71 -18.33 0.45
CA PRO A 64 -6.30 -19.69 0.09
C PRO A 64 -7.53 -20.54 -0.25
N ALA A 65 -7.45 -21.23 -1.39
CA ALA A 65 -8.55 -22.11 -1.85
C ALA A 65 -8.69 -23.36 -1.00
N ASN A 66 -7.62 -23.81 -0.33
CA ASN A 66 -7.62 -25.02 0.48
C ASN A 66 -6.96 -24.78 1.85
N LYS A 67 -7.68 -25.13 2.92
CA LYS A 67 -7.23 -24.97 4.31
C LYS A 67 -6.04 -25.87 4.68
N LYS A 68 -5.94 -27.05 4.05
CA LYS A 68 -4.95 -28.08 4.43
C LYS A 68 -3.60 -27.93 3.74
N PHE A 69 -3.59 -27.33 2.55
CA PHE A 69 -2.42 -27.23 1.69
C PHE A 69 -2.12 -25.79 1.36
N CYS A 70 -1.73 -25.02 2.37
CA CYS A 70 -1.31 -23.63 2.19
C CYS A 70 -0.02 -23.35 2.96
N ASP A 71 0.87 -22.60 2.32
CA ASP A 71 2.06 -22.04 2.95
C ASP A 71 1.68 -20.86 3.86
N GLU A 72 2.55 -20.50 4.80
CA GLU A 72 2.47 -19.20 5.43
C GLU A 72 2.98 -18.16 4.43
N LEU A 73 2.05 -17.36 3.90
CA LEU A 73 2.36 -16.31 2.93
C LEU A 73 2.56 -14.97 3.63
N ASN A 74 3.54 -14.24 3.18
CA ASN A 74 3.87 -12.91 3.66
C ASN A 74 3.81 -11.87 2.53
N HIS A 75 3.94 -10.59 2.85
CA HIS A 75 3.92 -9.48 1.91
C HIS A 75 4.83 -9.71 0.68
N ARG A 76 6.06 -10.24 0.87
CA ARG A 76 7.03 -10.44 -0.20
C ARG A 76 6.58 -11.51 -1.19
N ASP A 77 5.84 -12.52 -0.73
CA ASP A 77 5.34 -13.60 -1.57
C ASP A 77 4.28 -13.11 -2.55
N TYR A 78 3.35 -12.28 -2.06
CA TYR A 78 2.36 -11.61 -2.91
C TYR A 78 3.04 -10.65 -3.88
N LEU A 79 3.90 -9.76 -3.39
CA LEU A 79 4.59 -8.78 -4.22
C LEU A 79 5.44 -9.47 -5.30
N GLY A 80 6.21 -10.50 -4.93
CA GLY A 80 7.05 -11.24 -5.87
C GLY A 80 6.25 -11.92 -6.98
N THR A 81 5.09 -12.52 -6.65
CA THR A 81 4.19 -13.11 -7.64
C THR A 81 3.64 -12.07 -8.60
N ILE A 82 3.18 -10.92 -8.08
CA ILE A 82 2.63 -9.82 -8.88
C ILE A 82 3.69 -9.23 -9.81
N MET A 83 4.90 -8.95 -9.29
CA MET A 83 6.01 -8.44 -10.09
C MET A 83 6.45 -9.44 -11.15
N GLY A 84 6.38 -10.75 -10.87
CA GLY A 84 6.68 -11.81 -11.82
C GLY A 84 5.75 -11.86 -13.05
N LEU A 85 4.58 -11.21 -12.98
CA LEU A 85 3.68 -11.02 -14.12
C LEU A 85 4.06 -9.82 -15.01
N GLY A 86 5.17 -9.14 -14.72
CA GLY A 86 5.61 -7.95 -15.44
C GLY A 86 4.88 -6.66 -15.04
N ILE A 87 4.11 -6.66 -13.95
CA ILE A 87 3.45 -5.46 -13.43
C ILE A 87 4.51 -4.57 -12.79
N THR A 88 4.51 -3.30 -13.12
CA THR A 88 5.42 -2.32 -12.53
C THR A 88 4.94 -1.87 -11.14
N ARG A 89 5.86 -1.49 -10.27
CA ARG A 89 5.57 -1.18 -8.85
C ARG A 89 4.62 0.02 -8.66
N ASP A 90 4.61 0.96 -9.61
CA ASP A 90 3.71 2.13 -9.63
C ASP A 90 2.23 1.79 -9.86
N ARG A 91 1.95 0.57 -10.33
CA ARG A 91 0.58 0.06 -10.52
C ARG A 91 -0.02 -0.57 -9.28
N ILE A 92 0.83 -0.88 -8.28
CA ILE A 92 0.45 -1.57 -7.05
C ILE A 92 0.61 -0.64 -5.86
N GLY A 93 -0.44 -0.52 -5.07
CA GLY A 93 -0.47 0.17 -3.79
C GLY A 93 0.10 -0.67 -2.65
N ASP A 94 -0.56 -0.62 -1.52
CA ASP A 94 -0.20 -1.40 -0.34
C ASP A 94 -0.69 -2.84 -0.46
N ILE A 95 0.02 -3.73 0.21
CA ILE A 95 -0.34 -5.15 0.35
C ILE A 95 -0.48 -5.43 1.84
N LEU A 96 -1.70 -5.63 2.30
CA LEU A 96 -2.01 -5.90 3.69
C LEU A 96 -2.20 -7.41 3.85
N VAL A 97 -1.43 -8.04 4.74
CA VAL A 97 -1.54 -9.47 5.02
C VAL A 97 -2.02 -9.66 6.46
N LYS A 98 -3.24 -10.18 6.60
CA LYS A 98 -3.86 -10.48 7.89
C LYS A 98 -3.69 -11.97 8.18
N LYS A 99 -3.10 -12.29 9.33
CA LYS A 99 -3.08 -13.67 9.80
C LYS A 99 -4.50 -14.13 10.12
N ASP A 100 -4.86 -15.27 9.58
CA ASP A 100 -6.17 -15.84 9.79
C ASP A 100 -6.02 -17.10 10.68
N PRO A 101 -6.81 -17.26 11.76
CA PRO A 101 -6.71 -18.42 12.64
C PRO A 101 -7.09 -19.73 11.91
N VAL A 102 -7.81 -19.64 10.81
CA VAL A 102 -8.30 -20.78 10.03
C VAL A 102 -7.36 -21.15 8.88
N PHE A 103 -6.74 -20.15 8.25
CA PHE A 103 -5.85 -20.34 7.10
C PHE A 103 -4.42 -19.93 7.44
N LYS A 104 -3.47 -20.87 7.34
CA LYS A 104 -2.04 -20.57 7.50
C LYS A 104 -1.57 -19.44 6.60
N ALA A 105 -2.03 -19.40 5.36
CA ALA A 105 -1.68 -18.38 4.40
C ALA A 105 -2.23 -16.99 4.78
N GLY A 106 -3.23 -16.94 5.66
CA GLY A 106 -3.92 -15.71 6.00
C GLY A 106 -4.79 -15.18 4.85
N THR A 107 -5.26 -13.97 5.01
CA THR A 107 -5.99 -13.20 3.99
C THR A 107 -5.13 -12.04 3.58
N ALA A 108 -4.98 -11.78 2.28
CA ALA A 108 -4.29 -10.58 1.82
C ALA A 108 -5.24 -9.66 1.04
N TYR A 109 -5.04 -8.36 1.22
CA TYR A 109 -5.67 -7.30 0.46
C TYR A 109 -4.59 -6.55 -0.31
N VAL A 110 -4.72 -6.51 -1.62
CA VAL A 110 -3.79 -5.84 -2.53
C VAL A 110 -4.50 -4.65 -3.16
N PHE A 111 -4.05 -3.46 -2.86
CA PHE A 111 -4.53 -2.26 -3.54
C PHE A 111 -3.79 -2.10 -4.86
N CYS A 112 -4.51 -1.74 -5.90
CA CYS A 112 -3.95 -1.60 -7.24
C CYS A 112 -4.73 -0.56 -8.05
N LYS A 113 -4.17 -0.13 -9.19
CA LYS A 113 -4.94 0.62 -10.18
C LYS A 113 -6.05 -0.27 -10.76
N LYS A 114 -7.24 0.31 -11.03
CA LYS A 114 -8.43 -0.44 -11.51
C LYS A 114 -8.16 -1.27 -12.78
N ASP A 115 -7.28 -0.81 -13.66
CA ASP A 115 -6.90 -1.52 -14.87
C ASP A 115 -6.11 -2.82 -14.62
N MET A 116 -5.61 -3.02 -13.40
CA MET A 116 -4.91 -4.24 -12.99
C MET A 116 -5.83 -5.34 -12.45
N VAL A 117 -7.09 -5.03 -12.19
CA VAL A 117 -8.07 -5.98 -11.60
C VAL A 117 -8.13 -7.30 -12.37
N PRO A 118 -8.34 -7.33 -13.70
CA PRO A 118 -8.46 -8.59 -14.44
C PRO A 118 -7.20 -9.45 -14.35
N LEU A 119 -6.03 -8.81 -14.32
CA LEU A 119 -4.75 -9.50 -14.25
C LEU A 119 -4.52 -10.11 -12.85
N LEU A 120 -4.85 -9.36 -11.80
CA LEU A 120 -4.70 -9.83 -10.42
C LEU A 120 -5.73 -10.92 -10.07
N GLU A 121 -6.97 -10.82 -10.54
CA GLU A 121 -7.99 -11.88 -10.38
C GLU A 121 -7.60 -13.17 -11.10
N GLY A 122 -6.76 -13.09 -12.13
CA GLY A 122 -6.20 -14.24 -12.84
C GLY A 122 -5.13 -15.02 -12.05
N ILE A 123 -4.64 -14.48 -10.94
CA ILE A 123 -3.65 -15.17 -10.10
C ILE A 123 -4.32 -16.30 -9.33
N THR A 124 -3.97 -17.52 -9.66
CA THR A 124 -4.51 -18.73 -9.03
C THR A 124 -3.54 -19.42 -8.08
N ARG A 125 -2.27 -18.98 -8.05
CA ARG A 125 -1.22 -19.60 -7.24
C ARG A 125 -0.18 -18.61 -6.76
N ILE A 126 0.19 -18.73 -5.48
CA ILE A 126 1.30 -18.00 -4.84
C ILE A 126 2.16 -19.05 -4.13
N LYS A 127 3.45 -19.19 -4.52
CA LYS A 127 4.31 -20.33 -4.12
C LYS A 127 3.60 -21.68 -4.40
N HIS A 128 3.37 -22.47 -3.33
CA HIS A 128 2.67 -23.76 -3.41
C HIS A 128 1.18 -23.63 -3.01
N THR A 129 0.72 -22.42 -2.66
CA THR A 129 -0.65 -22.20 -2.22
C THR A 129 -1.55 -21.81 -3.39
N THR A 130 -2.59 -22.59 -3.62
CA THR A 130 -3.68 -22.19 -4.53
C THR A 130 -4.52 -21.11 -3.86
N VAL A 131 -4.75 -20.01 -4.56
CA VAL A 131 -5.49 -18.84 -4.07
C VAL A 131 -6.66 -18.52 -4.97
N VAL A 132 -7.65 -17.84 -4.38
CA VAL A 132 -8.75 -17.20 -5.09
C VAL A 132 -8.60 -15.70 -4.88
N ALA A 133 -8.47 -14.97 -5.96
CA ALA A 133 -8.37 -13.51 -5.99
C ALA A 133 -9.70 -12.91 -6.46
N LYS A 134 -10.22 -11.93 -5.73
CA LYS A 134 -11.49 -11.26 -6.06
C LYS A 134 -11.43 -9.79 -5.69
N GLU A 135 -11.95 -8.94 -6.57
CA GLU A 135 -12.21 -7.54 -6.25
C GLU A 135 -13.24 -7.44 -5.11
N VAL A 136 -12.96 -6.60 -4.14
CA VAL A 136 -13.84 -6.36 -2.98
C VAL A 136 -13.86 -4.87 -2.63
N ALA A 137 -14.97 -4.40 -2.07
CA ALA A 137 -15.00 -3.14 -1.36
C ALA A 137 -14.21 -3.34 -0.05
N PHE A 138 -13.14 -2.58 0.13
CA PHE A 138 -12.36 -2.63 1.36
C PHE A 138 -13.05 -1.80 2.43
N SER A 139 -13.24 -2.40 3.61
CA SER A 139 -13.70 -1.68 4.80
C SER A 139 -12.57 -1.63 5.82
N SER A 140 -12.26 -0.45 6.34
CA SER A 140 -11.29 -0.31 7.44
C SER A 140 -11.71 -1.08 8.70
N ALA A 141 -12.99 -1.40 8.85
CA ALA A 141 -13.48 -2.28 9.92
C ALA A 141 -12.96 -3.73 9.78
N ASP A 142 -12.62 -4.17 8.56
CA ASP A 142 -12.04 -5.49 8.30
C ASP A 142 -10.53 -5.54 8.59
N TRP A 143 -9.93 -4.37 8.80
CA TRP A 143 -8.50 -4.20 9.03
C TRP A 143 -8.23 -3.38 10.27
N GLU A 144 -7.82 -4.02 11.34
CA GLU A 144 -7.39 -3.37 12.56
C GLU A 144 -5.86 -3.28 12.59
N ILE A 145 -5.33 -2.05 12.58
CA ILE A 145 -3.90 -1.82 12.75
C ILE A 145 -3.57 -1.94 14.23
N THR A 146 -2.88 -3.00 14.59
CA THR A 146 -2.41 -3.18 15.98
C THR A 146 -1.06 -2.52 16.15
N TYR A 147 -1.00 -1.43 16.88
CA TYR A 147 0.23 -0.76 17.26
C TYR A 147 0.82 -1.38 18.53
N LYS A 148 2.12 -1.65 18.51
CA LYS A 148 2.86 -2.02 19.71
C LYS A 148 3.61 -0.81 20.22
N THR A 149 3.19 -0.28 21.35
CA THR A 149 3.92 0.80 22.02
C THR A 149 5.19 0.26 22.66
N ILE A 150 6.33 0.84 22.33
CA ILE A 150 7.62 0.55 22.95
C ILE A 150 8.08 1.81 23.67
N THR A 151 8.23 1.70 24.98
CA THR A 151 8.70 2.79 25.82
C THR A 151 10.09 2.47 26.35
N GLY A 152 10.98 3.45 26.35
CA GLY A 152 12.32 3.30 26.88
C GLY A 152 13.09 4.61 26.80
N SER A 153 14.27 4.65 27.40
CA SER A 153 15.18 5.79 27.38
C SER A 153 16.29 5.58 26.38
N VAL A 154 16.58 6.61 25.61
CA VAL A 154 17.74 6.64 24.69
C VAL A 154 18.71 7.75 25.13
N SER A 155 20.00 7.50 25.03
CA SER A 155 21.02 8.49 25.41
C SER A 155 21.13 9.66 24.44
N SER A 156 20.55 9.53 23.23
CA SER A 156 20.49 10.58 22.21
C SER A 156 19.39 10.28 21.20
N PHE A 157 18.87 11.31 20.52
CA PHE A 157 17.87 11.16 19.43
C PHE A 157 18.51 10.74 18.09
N ARG A 158 19.60 10.00 18.12
CA ARG A 158 20.17 9.41 16.91
C ARG A 158 19.32 8.26 16.44
N LEU A 159 19.23 8.08 15.11
CA LEU A 159 18.41 7.04 14.50
C LEU A 159 18.82 5.63 14.95
N ASP A 160 20.14 5.36 15.04
CA ASP A 160 20.69 4.09 15.54
C ASP A 160 20.23 3.77 16.97
N ALA A 161 20.16 4.78 17.85
CA ALA A 161 19.72 4.62 19.24
C ALA A 161 18.20 4.34 19.32
N ILE A 162 17.42 5.05 18.52
CA ILE A 162 15.94 4.86 18.46
C ILE A 162 15.60 3.49 17.86
N LEU A 163 16.28 3.10 16.78
CA LEU A 163 16.09 1.79 16.16
C LEU A 163 16.50 0.65 17.08
N ALA A 164 17.63 0.77 17.79
CA ALA A 164 18.06 -0.23 18.76
C ALA A 164 17.02 -0.45 19.87
N LEU A 165 16.40 0.62 20.37
CA LEU A 165 15.28 0.54 21.32
C LEU A 165 14.06 -0.15 20.68
N ALA A 166 13.68 0.25 19.47
CA ALA A 166 12.49 -0.27 18.78
C ALA A 166 12.61 -1.76 18.46
N ILE A 167 13.78 -2.22 18.01
CA ILE A 167 14.03 -3.62 17.65
C ILE A 167 14.57 -4.44 18.83
N ARG A 168 14.83 -3.82 19.97
CA ARG A 168 15.43 -4.44 21.16
C ARG A 168 16.78 -5.11 20.86
N THR A 169 17.61 -4.47 20.07
CA THR A 169 18.97 -4.92 19.71
C THR A 169 20.05 -3.97 20.22
N SER A 170 21.31 -4.33 20.10
CA SER A 170 22.41 -3.42 20.37
C SER A 170 22.61 -2.42 19.23
N ARG A 171 23.16 -1.23 19.52
CA ARG A 171 23.45 -0.21 18.50
C ARG A 171 24.36 -0.70 17.38
N SER A 172 25.30 -1.59 17.70
CA SER A 172 26.21 -2.19 16.71
C SER A 172 25.55 -3.12 15.71
N GLN A 173 24.30 -3.51 15.93
CA GLN A 173 23.49 -4.36 15.02
C GLN A 173 22.49 -3.56 14.20
N THR A 174 22.40 -2.25 14.43
CA THR A 174 21.45 -1.36 13.74
C THR A 174 22.10 -0.42 12.71
N VAL A 175 23.41 -0.56 12.49
CA VAL A 175 24.18 0.19 11.48
C VAL A 175 24.37 -0.65 10.22
#